data_b41c6b8c43ed607a2b086309c4370c22
#
_entry.id   b41c6b8c43ed607a2b086309c4370c22
#
_cell.length_a   1.000
_cell.length_b   1.000
_cell.length_c   1.000
_cell.angle_alpha   90.00
_cell.angle_beta   90.00
_cell.angle_gamma   90.00
#
_symmetry.space_group_name_H-M   'P 1'
#
loop_
_entity.id
_entity.type
_entity.pdbx_description
1 polymer ?
#
loop_
_entity_poly.entity_id
_entity_poly.type
_entity_poly.pdbx_seq_one_letter_code
_entity_poly.pdbx_strand_id
1 'polypeptide(L)'
;MEHARQMVKDGADIIDVGGESTRPGHIMITDEEEIARVTPIIEKLKKEFDVPISIDTYKSKVAEAAVQAGADLVNDIWGLKYDEKIADVIAKHNVACCLMHNRDNTEYSNFLDDFMEDMRECIRWQRQQGLQMIRLFWIRELDSERLTR
;
A
#
# COMPACT_ATOMS: atom_id res chain seq x y z
N MET A 1 8.89 6.49 -16.76
CA MET A 1 9.00 7.98 -16.75
C MET A 1 8.00 8.65 -17.70
N GLU A 2 7.92 8.31 -18.99
CA GLU A 2 6.97 8.97 -19.92
C GLU A 2 5.51 8.83 -19.48
N HIS A 3 5.11 7.63 -19.04
CA HIS A 3 3.79 7.38 -18.49
C HIS A 3 3.51 8.25 -17.24
N ALA A 4 4.47 8.37 -16.33
CA ALA A 4 4.34 9.23 -15.15
C ALA A 4 4.16 10.71 -15.52
N ARG A 5 4.87 11.22 -16.54
CA ARG A 5 4.68 12.59 -17.05
C ARG A 5 3.26 12.80 -17.56
N GLN A 6 2.74 11.81 -18.28
CA GLN A 6 1.36 11.90 -18.77
C GLN A 6 0.35 11.87 -17.64
N MET A 7 0.54 11.00 -16.63
CA MET A 7 -0.35 10.92 -15.47
C MET A 7 -0.39 12.26 -14.71
N VAL A 8 0.76 12.86 -14.43
CA VAL A 8 0.83 14.19 -13.76
C VAL A 8 0.20 15.28 -14.61
N LYS A 9 0.45 15.28 -15.93
CA LYS A 9 -0.18 16.22 -16.86
C LYS A 9 -1.70 16.09 -16.90
N ASP A 10 -2.22 14.88 -16.76
CA ASP A 10 -3.66 14.58 -16.73
C ASP A 10 -4.29 14.83 -15.35
N GLY A 11 -3.51 15.27 -14.37
CA GLY A 11 -3.98 15.70 -13.05
C GLY A 11 -3.85 14.66 -11.96
N ALA A 12 -2.91 13.71 -12.06
CA ALA A 12 -2.62 12.78 -10.97
C ALA A 12 -2.03 13.53 -9.76
N ASP A 13 -2.66 13.39 -8.60
CA ASP A 13 -2.20 13.95 -7.33
C ASP A 13 -1.17 13.08 -6.61
N ILE A 14 -1.12 11.78 -6.91
CA ILE A 14 -0.21 10.78 -6.33
C ILE A 14 0.21 9.83 -7.45
N ILE A 15 1.47 9.39 -7.45
CA ILE A 15 1.95 8.29 -8.30
C ILE A 15 2.18 7.07 -7.42
N ASP A 16 1.49 5.97 -7.72
CA ASP A 16 1.64 4.70 -7.03
C ASP A 16 2.55 3.76 -7.81
N VAL A 17 3.58 3.21 -7.14
CA VAL A 17 4.64 2.38 -7.74
C VAL A 17 4.57 1.00 -7.14
N GLY A 18 4.34 -0.03 -7.94
CA GLY A 18 4.38 -1.43 -7.55
C GLY A 18 5.41 -2.24 -8.35
N GLY A 19 6.14 -3.12 -7.67
CA GLY A 19 7.14 -3.99 -8.30
C GLY A 19 6.64 -5.42 -8.57
N GLU A 20 5.63 -5.84 -7.83
CA GLU A 20 4.97 -7.15 -7.93
C GLU A 20 3.49 -6.96 -8.28
N SER A 21 2.93 -7.87 -9.08
CA SER A 21 1.47 -7.89 -9.30
C SER A 21 0.77 -8.51 -8.09
N THR A 22 -0.27 -7.87 -7.62
CA THR A 22 -1.11 -8.37 -6.52
C THR A 22 -2.41 -9.04 -6.98
N ARG A 23 -2.56 -9.24 -8.30
CA ARG A 23 -3.73 -9.91 -8.90
C ARG A 23 -3.78 -11.39 -8.55
N PRO A 24 -4.97 -12.00 -8.40
CA PRO A 24 -5.09 -13.43 -8.18
C PRO A 24 -4.29 -14.25 -9.19
N GLY A 25 -3.50 -15.21 -8.69
CA GLY A 25 -2.67 -16.07 -9.54
C GLY A 25 -1.33 -15.47 -9.99
N HIS A 26 -0.93 -14.31 -9.46
CA HIS A 26 0.40 -13.75 -9.72
C HIS A 26 1.52 -14.67 -9.17
N ILE A 27 2.70 -14.52 -9.72
CA ILE A 27 3.90 -15.20 -9.23
C ILE A 27 4.60 -14.24 -8.27
N MET A 28 4.78 -14.69 -7.02
CA MET A 28 5.55 -13.93 -6.03
C MET A 28 7.01 -13.81 -6.47
N ILE A 29 7.57 -12.64 -6.32
CA ILE A 29 9.00 -12.38 -6.53
C ILE A 29 9.71 -12.18 -5.19
N THR A 30 11.06 -12.25 -5.20
CA THR A 30 11.83 -12.00 -3.98
C THR A 30 11.81 -10.53 -3.60
N ASP A 31 12.08 -10.23 -2.31
CA ASP A 31 12.20 -8.86 -1.83
C ASP A 31 13.29 -8.10 -2.62
N GLU A 32 14.43 -8.74 -2.88
CA GLU A 32 15.56 -8.17 -3.60
C GLU A 32 15.19 -7.81 -5.04
N GLU A 33 14.41 -8.67 -5.71
CA GLU A 33 13.95 -8.40 -7.06
C GLU A 33 12.96 -7.24 -7.08
N GLU A 34 12.03 -7.18 -6.15
CA GLU A 34 11.07 -6.09 -6.05
C GLU A 34 11.76 -4.77 -5.72
N ILE A 35 12.69 -4.75 -4.77
CA ILE A 35 13.51 -3.58 -4.43
C ILE A 35 14.26 -3.06 -5.66
N ALA A 36 14.91 -3.97 -6.41
CA ALA A 36 15.64 -3.60 -7.62
C ALA A 36 14.76 -2.97 -8.72
N ARG A 37 13.46 -3.34 -8.75
CA ARG A 37 12.50 -2.75 -9.70
C ARG A 37 12.03 -1.37 -9.25
N VAL A 38 11.67 -1.19 -7.97
CA VAL A 38 10.95 0.00 -7.52
C VAL A 38 11.87 1.15 -7.13
N THR A 39 12.99 0.90 -6.44
CA THR A 39 13.85 1.97 -5.91
C THR A 39 14.39 2.91 -6.98
N PRO A 40 14.95 2.45 -8.13
CA PRO A 40 15.47 3.36 -9.14
C PRO A 40 14.37 4.17 -9.84
N ILE A 41 13.13 3.68 -9.82
CA ILE A 41 11.98 4.42 -10.37
C ILE A 41 11.55 5.51 -9.39
N ILE A 42 11.41 5.18 -8.10
CA ILE A 42 11.04 6.14 -7.04
C ILE A 42 12.05 7.29 -7.00
N GLU A 43 13.36 7.01 -7.01
CA GLU A 43 14.41 8.04 -7.03
C GLU A 43 14.29 8.99 -8.24
N LYS A 44 13.94 8.46 -9.42
CA LYS A 44 13.75 9.28 -10.62
C LYS A 44 12.48 10.12 -10.54
N LEU A 45 11.39 9.54 -10.03
CA LEU A 45 10.12 10.25 -9.85
C LEU A 45 10.28 11.41 -8.87
N LYS A 46 10.94 11.19 -7.73
CA LYS A 46 11.19 12.22 -6.71
C LYS A 46 12.07 13.36 -7.21
N LYS A 47 12.96 13.11 -8.18
CA LYS A 47 13.79 14.15 -8.80
C LYS A 47 13.03 15.00 -9.84
N GLU A 48 11.99 14.43 -10.45
CA GLU A 48 11.28 15.07 -11.57
C GLU A 48 9.95 15.71 -11.15
N PHE A 49 9.27 15.17 -10.13
CA PHE A 49 7.92 15.59 -9.75
C PHE A 49 7.81 15.99 -8.28
N ASP A 50 6.96 16.97 -8.01
CA ASP A 50 6.61 17.40 -6.64
C ASP A 50 5.43 16.61 -6.06
N VAL A 51 4.73 15.78 -6.86
CA VAL A 51 3.62 14.95 -6.36
C VAL A 51 4.14 13.86 -5.42
N PRO A 52 3.36 13.49 -4.38
CA PRO A 52 3.69 12.38 -3.51
C PRO A 52 3.85 11.07 -4.29
N ILE A 53 4.81 10.25 -3.86
CA ILE A 53 5.07 8.92 -4.42
C ILE A 53 4.65 7.88 -3.39
N SER A 54 3.77 6.97 -3.81
CA SER A 54 3.32 5.81 -3.06
C SER A 54 4.09 4.56 -3.48
N ILE A 55 4.37 3.68 -2.54
CA ILE A 55 4.86 2.31 -2.81
C ILE A 55 3.74 1.31 -2.52
N ASP A 56 3.29 0.58 -3.55
CA ASP A 56 2.35 -0.54 -3.43
C ASP A 56 3.14 -1.81 -3.11
N THR A 57 3.14 -2.18 -1.82
CA THR A 57 3.80 -3.40 -1.34
C THR A 57 3.25 -3.83 0.02
N TYR A 58 3.27 -5.12 0.26
CA TYR A 58 2.95 -5.76 1.54
C TYR A 58 4.18 -6.34 2.25
N LYS A 59 5.41 -6.04 1.75
CA LYS A 59 6.68 -6.55 2.27
C LYS A 59 7.47 -5.44 2.96
N SER A 60 7.81 -5.61 4.22
CA SER A 60 8.46 -4.58 5.04
C SER A 60 9.83 -4.14 4.50
N LYS A 61 10.63 -5.09 3.96
CA LYS A 61 11.94 -4.75 3.36
C LYS A 61 11.80 -3.90 2.11
N VAL A 62 10.79 -4.17 1.28
CA VAL A 62 10.51 -3.37 0.09
C VAL A 62 10.03 -1.98 0.49
N ALA A 63 9.12 -1.89 1.46
CA ALA A 63 8.64 -0.62 2.00
C ALA A 63 9.79 0.22 2.58
N GLU A 64 10.70 -0.38 3.38
CA GLU A 64 11.88 0.30 3.93
C GLU A 64 12.77 0.86 2.82
N ALA A 65 13.09 0.06 1.81
CA ALA A 65 13.93 0.49 0.69
C ALA A 65 13.27 1.59 -0.15
N ALA A 66 11.97 1.48 -0.39
CA ALA A 66 11.20 2.46 -1.15
C ALA A 66 11.11 3.81 -0.43
N VAL A 67 10.87 3.81 0.89
CA VAL A 67 10.83 5.02 1.70
C VAL A 67 12.22 5.68 1.75
N GLN A 68 13.28 4.90 1.87
CA GLN A 68 14.66 5.41 1.78
C GLN A 68 14.97 6.01 0.40
N ALA A 69 14.39 5.48 -0.67
CA ALA A 69 14.49 6.03 -2.01
C ALA A 69 13.63 7.29 -2.25
N GLY A 70 12.76 7.63 -1.28
CA GLY A 70 11.97 8.85 -1.27
C GLY A 70 10.46 8.67 -1.42
N ALA A 71 9.91 7.47 -1.24
CA ALA A 71 8.47 7.28 -1.17
C ALA A 71 7.88 8.00 0.06
N ASP A 72 6.74 8.66 -0.12
CA ASP A 72 6.06 9.46 0.89
C ASP A 72 4.93 8.69 1.60
N LEU A 73 4.48 7.58 0.99
CA LEU A 73 3.35 6.79 1.44
C LEU A 73 3.58 5.30 1.17
N VAL A 74 3.16 4.45 2.09
CA VAL A 74 3.07 2.99 1.90
C VAL A 74 1.62 2.61 1.65
N ASN A 75 1.35 1.99 0.49
CA ASN A 75 0.05 1.42 0.13
C ASN A 75 0.11 -0.09 0.32
N ASP A 76 -0.59 -0.60 1.35
CA ASP A 76 -0.58 -2.02 1.69
C ASP A 76 -1.98 -2.62 1.55
N ILE A 77 -2.15 -3.47 0.54
CA ILE A 77 -3.41 -4.16 0.25
C ILE A 77 -3.82 -5.18 1.32
N TRP A 78 -2.92 -5.61 2.19
CA TRP A 78 -3.19 -6.53 3.30
C TRP A 78 -3.46 -5.83 4.63
N GLY A 79 -3.40 -4.49 4.65
CA GLY A 79 -3.72 -3.71 5.84
C GLY A 79 -2.81 -4.03 7.02
N LEU A 80 -1.53 -4.26 6.76
CA LEU A 80 -0.46 -4.60 7.72
C LEU A 80 -0.56 -6.03 8.29
N LYS A 81 -1.43 -6.88 7.77
CA LYS A 81 -1.66 -8.24 8.30
C LYS A 81 -0.68 -9.26 7.75
N TYR A 82 -0.10 -9.03 6.56
CA TYR A 82 0.81 -9.98 5.92
C TYR A 82 2.22 -9.93 6.54
N ASP A 83 2.77 -8.73 6.72
CA ASP A 83 4.07 -8.49 7.34
C ASP A 83 3.93 -7.37 8.39
N GLU A 84 3.84 -7.75 9.66
CA GLU A 84 3.64 -6.84 10.79
C GLU A 84 4.75 -5.77 10.91
N LYS A 85 5.94 -6.04 10.37
CA LYS A 85 7.09 -5.11 10.39
C LYS A 85 6.88 -3.88 9.50
N ILE A 86 5.90 -3.90 8.58
CA ILE A 86 5.55 -2.69 7.80
C ILE A 86 5.13 -1.55 8.74
N ALA A 87 4.40 -1.85 9.81
CA ALA A 87 4.01 -0.85 10.79
C ALA A 87 5.22 -0.15 11.43
N ASP A 88 6.28 -0.91 11.74
CA ASP A 88 7.53 -0.37 12.28
C ASP A 88 8.22 0.57 11.27
N VAL A 89 8.22 0.20 9.99
CA VAL A 89 8.77 1.03 8.90
C VAL A 89 8.01 2.36 8.80
N ILE A 90 6.69 2.31 8.76
CA ILE A 90 5.83 3.49 8.68
C ILE A 90 6.06 4.41 9.88
N ALA A 91 6.08 3.85 11.09
CA ALA A 91 6.31 4.60 12.32
C ALA A 91 7.71 5.21 12.37
N LYS A 92 8.76 4.44 12.06
CA LYS A 92 10.17 4.85 12.07
C LYS A 92 10.43 6.03 11.13
N HIS A 93 9.88 5.95 9.92
CA HIS A 93 10.09 6.98 8.89
C HIS A 93 9.03 8.08 8.91
N ASN A 94 7.99 7.93 9.74
CA ASN A 94 6.91 8.89 9.89
C ASN A 94 6.22 9.24 8.54
N VAL A 95 6.08 8.23 7.67
CA VAL A 95 5.39 8.35 6.37
C VAL A 95 3.90 8.09 6.50
N ALA A 96 3.13 8.49 5.50
CA ALA A 96 1.71 8.14 5.42
C ALA A 96 1.52 6.66 5.06
N CYS A 97 0.34 6.12 5.34
CA CYS A 97 -0.03 4.80 4.84
C CYS A 97 -1.46 4.76 4.33
N CYS A 98 -1.65 4.02 3.27
CA CYS A 98 -2.94 3.64 2.74
C CYS A 98 -3.14 2.15 2.97
N LEU A 99 -4.23 1.78 3.61
CA LEU A 99 -4.50 0.41 4.01
C LEU A 99 -5.82 -0.05 3.40
N MET A 100 -5.79 -1.24 2.83
CA MET A 100 -6.98 -1.83 2.24
C MET A 100 -7.58 -2.90 3.18
N HIS A 101 -8.91 -2.92 3.25
CA HIS A 101 -9.59 -4.06 3.83
C HIS A 101 -9.43 -5.27 2.92
N ASN A 102 -8.85 -6.35 3.44
CA ASN A 102 -8.69 -7.61 2.74
C ASN A 102 -9.00 -8.79 3.67
N ARG A 103 -9.53 -9.87 3.08
CA ARG A 103 -9.80 -11.16 3.71
C ARG A 103 -9.32 -12.30 2.85
N ASP A 104 -8.94 -13.41 3.47
CA ASP A 104 -8.57 -14.67 2.78
C ASP A 104 -9.77 -15.37 2.15
N ASN A 105 -10.99 -14.99 2.51
CA ASN A 105 -12.24 -15.58 2.03
C ASN A 105 -13.32 -14.53 1.79
N THR A 106 -14.41 -14.95 1.14
CA THR A 106 -15.58 -14.12 0.83
C THR A 106 -16.79 -14.44 1.72
N GLU A 107 -16.57 -15.14 2.85
CA GLU A 107 -17.63 -15.53 3.76
C GLU A 107 -17.95 -14.39 4.74
N TYR A 108 -19.15 -13.86 4.65
CA TYR A 108 -19.69 -12.85 5.54
C TYR A 108 -21.02 -13.36 6.11
N SER A 109 -21.18 -13.28 7.43
CA SER A 109 -22.48 -13.55 8.08
C SER A 109 -23.46 -12.39 7.84
N ASN A 110 -22.96 -11.18 8.01
CA ASN A 110 -23.56 -9.91 7.60
C ASN A 110 -22.45 -9.02 7.07
N PHE A 111 -22.48 -8.73 5.77
CA PHE A 111 -21.39 -8.02 5.10
C PHE A 111 -21.01 -6.69 5.77
N LEU A 112 -21.99 -5.87 6.13
CA LEU A 112 -21.72 -4.56 6.72
C LEU A 112 -21.16 -4.66 8.14
N ASP A 113 -21.73 -5.55 8.96
CA ASP A 113 -21.32 -5.71 10.35
C ASP A 113 -19.92 -6.32 10.43
N ASP A 114 -19.67 -7.37 9.64
CA ASP A 114 -18.37 -8.04 9.57
C ASP A 114 -17.29 -7.10 9.04
N PHE A 115 -17.60 -6.35 7.95
CA PHE A 115 -16.71 -5.34 7.40
C PHE A 115 -16.36 -4.25 8.44
N MET A 116 -17.36 -3.74 9.15
CA MET A 116 -17.14 -2.72 10.18
C MET A 116 -16.32 -3.25 11.35
N GLU A 117 -16.49 -4.52 11.72
CA GLU A 117 -15.68 -5.12 12.79
C GLU A 117 -14.22 -5.32 12.35
N ASP A 118 -13.97 -5.81 11.13
CA ASP A 118 -12.63 -5.90 10.57
C ASP A 118 -11.94 -4.54 10.56
N MET A 119 -12.64 -3.49 10.15
CA MET A 119 -12.11 -2.12 10.14
C MET A 119 -11.76 -1.65 11.56
N ARG A 120 -12.62 -1.93 12.56
CA ARG A 120 -12.34 -1.61 13.95
C ARG A 120 -11.14 -2.37 14.49
N GLU A 121 -11.00 -3.64 14.12
CA GLU A 121 -9.85 -4.46 14.49
C GLU A 121 -8.56 -3.88 13.93
N CYS A 122 -8.53 -3.58 12.65
CA CYS A 122 -7.39 -2.94 12.00
C CYS A 122 -7.01 -1.60 12.68
N ILE A 123 -7.99 -0.75 13.00
CA ILE A 123 -7.74 0.51 13.72
C ILE A 123 -7.18 0.27 15.12
N ARG A 124 -7.71 -0.71 15.86
CA ARG A 124 -7.21 -1.07 17.20
C ARG A 124 -5.75 -1.52 17.12
N TRP A 125 -5.44 -2.38 16.15
CA TRP A 125 -4.10 -2.91 15.96
C TRP A 125 -3.10 -1.81 15.59
N GLN A 126 -3.43 -0.91 14.67
CA GLN A 126 -2.59 0.21 14.28
C GLN A 126 -2.27 1.16 15.44
N ARG A 127 -3.27 1.44 16.29
CA ARG A 127 -3.05 2.25 17.51
C ARG A 127 -2.06 1.58 18.47
N GLN A 128 -2.10 0.25 18.58
CA GLN A 128 -1.14 -0.50 19.39
C GLN A 128 0.29 -0.41 18.84
N GLN A 129 0.44 -0.30 17.52
CA GLN A 129 1.73 -0.08 16.85
C GLN A 129 2.19 1.38 16.86
N GLY A 130 1.45 2.29 17.48
CA GLY A 130 1.83 3.69 17.63
C GLY A 130 1.63 4.54 16.36
N LEU A 131 0.91 4.03 15.34
CA LEU A 131 0.65 4.78 14.11
C LEU A 131 -0.32 5.94 14.35
N GLN A 132 0.02 7.11 13.82
CA GLN A 132 -0.80 8.30 13.94
C GLN A 132 -1.96 8.24 12.93
N MET A 133 -3.19 8.33 13.41
CA MET A 133 -4.41 8.27 12.59
C MET A 133 -4.49 9.36 11.51
N ILE A 134 -3.85 10.50 11.70
CA ILE A 134 -3.89 11.62 10.75
C ILE A 134 -3.18 11.33 9.42
N ARG A 135 -2.35 10.28 9.37
CA ARG A 135 -1.61 9.87 8.17
C ARG A 135 -2.13 8.56 7.59
N LEU A 136 -3.30 8.14 8.00
CA LEU A 136 -3.91 6.88 7.63
C LEU A 136 -5.02 7.12 6.62
N PHE A 137 -4.90 6.48 5.46
CA PHE A 137 -5.94 6.39 4.46
C PHE A 137 -6.48 4.96 4.42
N TRP A 138 -7.80 4.83 4.30
CA TRP A 138 -8.44 3.56 4.10
C TRP A 138 -9.09 3.52 2.73
N ILE A 139 -8.79 2.47 1.97
CA ILE A 139 -9.48 2.21 0.72
C ILE A 139 -10.20 0.87 0.80
N ARG A 140 -11.29 0.78 0.06
CA ARG A 140 -11.97 -0.44 -0.24
C ARG A 140 -11.85 -0.66 -1.74
N GLU A 141 -11.17 -1.71 -2.13
CA GLU A 141 -11.25 -2.17 -3.50
C GLU A 141 -12.56 -2.95 -3.67
N LEU A 142 -13.43 -2.43 -4.52
CA LEU A 142 -14.59 -3.17 -5.02
C LEU A 142 -14.11 -3.95 -6.22
N ASP A 143 -13.56 -5.13 -5.99
CA ASP A 143 -13.24 -6.04 -7.08
C ASP A 143 -14.55 -6.44 -7.77
N SER A 144 -14.70 -5.99 -9.01
CA SER A 144 -15.90 -6.27 -9.82
C SER A 144 -16.13 -7.76 -10.05
N GLU A 145 -15.10 -8.60 -9.95
CA GLU A 145 -15.20 -10.05 -10.05
C GLU A 145 -15.78 -10.69 -8.77
N ARG A 146 -15.67 -10.04 -7.60
CA ARG A 146 -16.22 -10.55 -6.33
C ARG A 146 -17.68 -10.18 -6.09
N LEU A 147 -18.23 -9.23 -6.87
CA LEU A 147 -19.62 -8.77 -6.74
C LEU A 147 -20.62 -9.53 -7.63
N THR A 148 -20.14 -10.43 -8.49
CA THR A 148 -20.96 -11.17 -9.46
C THR A 148 -21.26 -12.62 -9.08
N ARG A 149 -21.09 -13.00 -7.80
CA ARG A 149 -21.53 -14.32 -7.30
C ARG A 149 -22.50 -14.19 -6.17
#